data_a11c7fc6225387038a32ad3b528bdb3c
#
_entry.id   a11c7fc6225387038a32ad3b528bdb3c
#
_cell.length_a   1.000
_cell.length_b   1.000
_cell.length_c   1.000
_cell.angle_alpha   90.00
_cell.angle_beta   90.00
_cell.angle_gamma   90.00
#
_symmetry.space_group_name_H-M   'P 1'
#
loop_
_entity.id
_entity.type
_entity.pdbx_description
1 polymer ?
#
loop_
_entity_poly.entity_id
_entity_poly.type
_entity_poly.pdbx_seq_one_letter_code
_entity_poly.pdbx_strand_id
1 'polypeptide(L)'
;MSAYTRQEVAQRAGVDPDYVDRLVELGILTPAAGEAFSPGDALRARWLQSLERAGVPLEGLAAAVRDGVLSFSFLDVGAYDRFAGLSGTTFQQLSAQTGIPLELLMVVREAFGFAEPGPDDLVREDELSVVPMIELQLAKGFRPVVIERWLRVCGDSLRRINETETAWWHSEVMTPLLASGMTEGEMLQAQADLGSQMTPLIEQVLLAIYHGQQEHTWSQVFVEHVEGALERAGLYSRLERPPAVCFLDLTGYTRLTEERGDAAAADLAARGWLAWSGGPPWSMGGRR
;
A
#
# COMPACT_ATOMS: atom_id res chain seq x y z
N MET A 1 -8.44 -14.33 18.83
CA MET A 1 -8.10 -12.88 18.78
C MET A 1 -7.06 -12.64 19.86
N SER A 2 -5.91 -12.08 19.52
CA SER A 2 -4.88 -11.73 20.50
C SER A 2 -5.36 -10.55 21.33
N ALA A 3 -5.34 -10.69 22.64
CA ALA A 3 -5.67 -9.60 23.56
C ALA A 3 -4.35 -8.93 23.99
N TYR A 4 -4.31 -7.60 23.97
CA TYR A 4 -3.15 -6.81 24.34
C TYR A 4 -3.33 -6.23 25.75
N THR A 5 -2.22 -6.11 26.47
CA THR A 5 -2.13 -5.29 27.67
C THR A 5 -2.07 -3.80 27.29
N ARG A 6 -2.32 -2.92 28.25
CA ARG A 6 -2.14 -1.48 28.07
C ARG A 6 -0.75 -1.10 27.56
N GLN A 7 0.30 -1.74 28.08
CA GLN A 7 1.67 -1.49 27.62
C GLN A 7 1.90 -1.91 26.18
N GLU A 8 1.35 -3.05 25.77
CA GLU A 8 1.45 -3.52 24.38
C GLU A 8 0.70 -2.60 23.42
N VAL A 9 -0.49 -2.11 23.81
CA VAL A 9 -1.22 -1.09 23.02
C VAL A 9 -0.39 0.17 22.89
N ALA A 10 0.14 0.71 23.98
CA ALA A 10 0.97 1.90 23.96
C ALA A 10 2.20 1.74 23.07
N GLN A 11 2.93 0.64 23.22
CA GLN A 11 4.09 0.32 22.39
C GLN A 11 3.73 0.21 20.91
N ARG A 12 2.71 -0.58 20.56
CA ARG A 12 2.28 -0.79 19.17
C ARG A 12 1.71 0.47 18.51
N ALA A 13 1.07 1.31 19.30
CA ALA A 13 0.57 2.61 18.85
C ALA A 13 1.67 3.67 18.74
N GLY A 14 2.77 3.53 19.47
CA GLY A 14 3.82 4.53 19.57
C GLY A 14 3.38 5.73 20.43
N VAL A 15 2.60 5.46 21.48
CA VAL A 15 2.08 6.46 22.41
C VAL A 15 2.56 6.16 23.83
N ASP A 16 2.42 7.15 24.73
CA ASP A 16 2.66 6.94 26.15
C ASP A 16 1.54 6.08 26.78
N PRO A 17 1.83 5.17 27.71
CA PRO A 17 0.79 4.45 28.46
C PRO A 17 -0.25 5.36 29.12
N ASP A 18 0.15 6.52 29.62
CA ASP A 18 -0.77 7.50 30.20
C ASP A 18 -1.76 8.06 29.16
N TYR A 19 -1.34 8.09 27.87
CA TYR A 19 -2.24 8.45 26.78
C TYR A 19 -3.34 7.40 26.58
N VAL A 20 -3.01 6.11 26.69
CA VAL A 20 -3.99 5.03 26.63
C VAL A 20 -4.98 5.16 27.80
N ASP A 21 -4.50 5.46 29.01
CA ASP A 21 -5.36 5.68 30.18
C ASP A 21 -6.32 6.86 29.94
N ARG A 22 -5.83 7.97 29.39
CA ARG A 22 -6.67 9.12 29.04
C ARG A 22 -7.77 8.76 28.03
N LEU A 23 -7.47 7.91 27.02
CA LEU A 23 -8.47 7.46 26.06
C LEU A 23 -9.53 6.56 26.72
N VAL A 24 -9.16 5.75 27.72
CA VAL A 24 -10.10 4.95 28.51
C VAL A 24 -10.96 5.85 29.41
N GLU A 25 -10.39 6.82 30.10
CA GLU A 25 -11.13 7.79 30.92
C GLU A 25 -12.14 8.60 30.10
N LEU A 26 -11.79 8.95 28.87
CA LEU A 26 -12.66 9.64 27.93
C LEU A 26 -13.75 8.73 27.32
N GLY A 27 -13.69 7.42 27.57
CA GLY A 27 -14.65 6.43 27.03
C GLY A 27 -14.47 6.14 25.54
N ILE A 28 -13.34 6.52 24.96
CA ILE A 28 -13.02 6.25 23.55
C ILE A 28 -12.48 4.82 23.37
N LEU A 29 -11.66 4.35 24.32
CA LEU A 29 -11.27 2.95 24.42
C LEU A 29 -12.06 2.28 25.53
N THR A 30 -12.53 1.07 25.26
CA THR A 30 -13.30 0.28 26.24
C THR A 30 -12.64 -1.10 26.35
N PRO A 31 -11.70 -1.28 27.30
CA PRO A 31 -11.06 -2.58 27.48
C PRO A 31 -12.07 -3.64 27.88
N ALA A 32 -11.89 -4.86 27.40
CA ALA A 32 -12.67 -6.01 27.80
C ALA A 32 -12.35 -6.43 29.25
N ALA A 33 -13.09 -7.41 29.78
CA ALA A 33 -12.86 -7.92 31.12
C ALA A 33 -11.39 -8.35 31.32
N GLY A 34 -10.76 -7.86 32.41
CA GLY A 34 -9.34 -8.10 32.69
C GLY A 34 -8.37 -7.14 32.02
N GLU A 35 -8.81 -5.93 31.68
CA GLU A 35 -8.02 -4.88 31.02
C GLU A 35 -7.37 -5.31 29.69
N ALA A 36 -8.08 -6.17 28.95
CA ALA A 36 -7.65 -6.66 27.65
C ALA A 36 -8.11 -5.72 26.52
N PHE A 37 -7.19 -5.35 25.65
CA PHE A 37 -7.43 -4.50 24.48
C PHE A 37 -7.40 -5.31 23.18
N SER A 38 -8.10 -4.84 22.17
CA SER A 38 -8.09 -5.42 20.81
C SER A 38 -6.91 -4.88 19.98
N PRO A 39 -6.54 -5.56 18.87
CA PRO A 39 -5.61 -4.98 17.89
C PRO A 39 -6.09 -3.63 17.35
N GLY A 40 -7.39 -3.46 17.16
CA GLY A 40 -8.03 -2.20 16.74
C GLY A 40 -7.78 -1.05 17.71
N ASP A 41 -7.63 -1.33 19.01
CA ASP A 41 -7.36 -0.29 20.01
C ASP A 41 -5.99 0.35 19.86
N ALA A 42 -4.97 -0.41 19.46
CA ALA A 42 -3.64 0.15 19.18
C ALA A 42 -3.68 1.08 17.94
N LEU A 43 -4.41 0.69 16.90
CA LEU A 43 -4.60 1.52 15.72
C LEU A 43 -5.42 2.77 16.06
N ARG A 44 -6.48 2.61 16.83
CA ARG A 44 -7.33 3.71 17.33
C ARG A 44 -6.49 4.73 18.13
N ALA A 45 -5.68 4.27 19.08
CA ALA A 45 -4.80 5.14 19.86
C ALA A 45 -3.81 5.93 18.98
N ARG A 46 -3.19 5.28 17.99
CA ARG A 46 -2.28 5.93 17.04
C ARG A 46 -2.97 7.01 16.22
N TRP A 47 -4.13 6.72 15.65
CA TRP A 47 -4.86 7.67 14.82
C TRP A 47 -5.39 8.85 15.62
N LEU A 48 -5.90 8.60 16.82
CA LEU A 48 -6.36 9.66 17.72
C LEU A 48 -5.22 10.60 18.14
N GLN A 49 -4.04 10.05 18.43
CA GLN A 49 -2.88 10.91 18.71
C GLN A 49 -2.49 11.74 17.47
N SER A 50 -2.59 11.19 16.27
CA SER A 50 -2.32 11.94 15.05
C SER A 50 -3.33 13.07 14.83
N LEU A 51 -4.61 12.83 15.13
CA LEU A 51 -5.66 13.85 15.07
C LEU A 51 -5.43 14.95 16.13
N GLU A 52 -5.08 14.57 17.36
CA GLU A 52 -4.78 15.54 18.43
C GLU A 52 -3.57 16.40 18.07
N ARG A 53 -2.50 15.82 17.52
CA ARG A 53 -1.33 16.56 17.02
C ARG A 53 -1.69 17.50 15.85
N ALA A 54 -2.70 17.16 15.08
CA ALA A 54 -3.26 18.02 14.02
C ALA A 54 -4.21 19.09 14.55
N GLY A 55 -4.43 19.18 15.88
CA GLY A 55 -5.25 20.20 16.52
C GLY A 55 -6.71 19.81 16.75
N VAL A 56 -7.11 18.54 16.52
CA VAL A 56 -8.45 18.08 16.84
C VAL A 56 -8.55 17.75 18.33
N PRO A 57 -9.46 18.40 19.11
CA PRO A 57 -9.53 18.19 20.55
C PRO A 57 -10.11 16.80 20.88
N LEU A 58 -9.41 16.03 21.73
CA LEU A 58 -9.85 14.70 22.16
C LEU A 58 -11.20 14.71 22.88
N GLU A 59 -11.45 15.73 23.68
CA GLU A 59 -12.72 15.90 24.41
C GLU A 59 -13.89 16.08 23.43
N GLY A 60 -13.66 16.75 22.30
CA GLY A 60 -14.63 16.89 21.22
C GLY A 60 -14.90 15.55 20.52
N LEU A 61 -13.87 14.76 20.27
CA LEU A 61 -14.00 13.40 19.73
C LEU A 61 -14.74 12.48 20.69
N ALA A 62 -14.40 12.55 22.00
CA ALA A 62 -15.09 11.77 23.04
C ALA A 62 -16.57 12.13 23.14
N ALA A 63 -16.91 13.42 23.05
CA ALA A 63 -18.30 13.87 23.03
C ALA A 63 -19.03 13.33 21.79
N ALA A 64 -18.43 13.45 20.62
CA ALA A 64 -19.02 12.94 19.36
C ALA A 64 -19.26 11.41 19.38
N VAL A 65 -18.35 10.64 19.98
CA VAL A 65 -18.52 9.19 20.17
C VAL A 65 -19.67 8.90 21.14
N ARG A 66 -19.73 9.59 22.27
CA ARG A 66 -20.78 9.42 23.29
C ARG A 66 -22.15 9.78 22.76
N ASP A 67 -22.23 10.83 21.93
CA ASP A 67 -23.48 11.32 21.33
C ASP A 67 -23.87 10.52 20.08
N GLY A 68 -23.08 9.50 19.68
CA GLY A 68 -23.34 8.64 18.54
C GLY A 68 -23.11 9.31 17.17
N VAL A 69 -22.48 10.49 17.15
CA VAL A 69 -22.11 11.20 15.91
C VAL A 69 -20.94 10.53 15.21
N LEU A 70 -19.99 9.98 15.99
CA LEU A 70 -18.85 9.21 15.51
C LEU A 70 -18.84 7.81 16.13
N SER A 71 -18.32 6.86 15.39
CA SER A 71 -18.01 5.52 15.89
C SER A 71 -16.65 5.08 15.35
N PHE A 72 -15.86 4.46 16.21
CA PHE A 72 -14.58 3.83 15.82
C PHE A 72 -14.70 2.30 15.78
N SER A 73 -15.90 1.74 15.89
CA SER A 73 -16.14 0.28 15.86
C SER A 73 -15.70 -0.37 14.54
N PHE A 74 -15.67 0.39 13.45
CA PHE A 74 -15.15 -0.09 12.17
C PHE A 74 -13.68 -0.55 12.24
N LEU A 75 -12.90 -0.07 13.21
CA LEU A 75 -11.51 -0.49 13.43
C LEU A 75 -11.39 -1.88 14.06
N ASP A 76 -12.49 -2.43 14.61
CA ASP A 76 -12.52 -3.76 15.20
C ASP A 76 -12.77 -4.86 14.15
N VAL A 77 -12.92 -4.50 12.87
CA VAL A 77 -13.10 -5.45 11.78
C VAL A 77 -11.75 -6.02 11.36
N GLY A 78 -11.70 -7.33 11.09
CA GLY A 78 -10.46 -8.04 10.75
C GLY A 78 -9.67 -7.47 9.57
N ALA A 79 -10.29 -6.61 8.74
CA ALA A 79 -9.59 -5.90 7.67
C ALA A 79 -8.44 -5.01 8.18
N TYR A 80 -8.53 -4.51 9.41
CA TYR A 80 -7.54 -3.62 10.01
C TYR A 80 -6.48 -4.37 10.84
N ASP A 81 -6.67 -5.65 11.14
CA ASP A 81 -5.70 -6.48 11.88
C ASP A 81 -4.35 -6.61 11.15
N ARG A 82 -4.35 -6.38 9.84
CA ARG A 82 -3.15 -6.38 8.99
C ARG A 82 -2.25 -5.16 9.17
N PHE A 83 -2.74 -4.08 9.78
CA PHE A 83 -1.95 -2.87 9.96
C PHE A 83 -0.99 -3.04 11.13
N ALA A 84 0.30 -3.12 10.78
CA ALA A 84 1.35 -3.41 11.73
C ALA A 84 1.50 -2.34 12.82
N GLY A 85 1.86 -2.78 14.00
CA GLY A 85 2.30 -1.96 15.10
C GLY A 85 3.73 -1.42 14.91
N LEU A 86 4.16 -0.58 15.85
CA LEU A 86 5.57 -0.23 15.98
C LEU A 86 6.30 -1.32 16.74
N SER A 87 7.51 -1.64 16.29
CA SER A 87 8.42 -2.51 17.01
C SER A 87 9.07 -1.75 18.17
N GLY A 88 9.79 -2.44 19.04
CA GLY A 88 10.61 -1.81 20.08
C GLY A 88 11.99 -1.35 19.61
N THR A 89 12.27 -1.37 18.29
CA THR A 89 13.60 -1.14 17.71
C THR A 89 13.59 0.13 16.86
N THR A 90 14.62 0.98 17.02
CA THR A 90 14.81 2.16 16.16
C THR A 90 15.54 1.79 14.86
N PHE A 91 15.49 2.66 13.85
CA PHE A 91 16.24 2.47 12.61
C PHE A 91 17.75 2.37 12.86
N GLN A 92 18.28 3.19 13.76
CA GLN A 92 19.69 3.14 14.14
C GLN A 92 20.06 1.82 14.82
N GLN A 93 19.24 1.34 15.73
CA GLN A 93 19.46 0.05 16.39
C GLN A 93 19.39 -1.11 15.40
N LEU A 94 18.40 -1.10 14.49
CA LEU A 94 18.27 -2.11 13.45
C LEU A 94 19.48 -2.12 12.51
N SER A 95 19.97 -0.95 12.09
CA SER A 95 21.18 -0.83 11.29
C SER A 95 22.40 -1.42 12.01
N ALA A 96 22.57 -1.13 13.30
CA ALA A 96 23.66 -1.66 14.10
C ALA A 96 23.58 -3.20 14.29
N GLN A 97 22.38 -3.76 14.39
CA GLN A 97 22.15 -5.19 14.56
C GLN A 97 22.38 -5.99 13.28
N THR A 98 21.94 -5.46 12.13
CA THR A 98 21.94 -6.16 10.85
C THR A 98 23.13 -5.82 9.96
N GLY A 99 23.80 -4.68 10.22
CA GLY A 99 24.84 -4.15 9.34
C GLY A 99 24.29 -3.55 8.05
N ILE A 100 22.99 -3.45 7.87
CA ILE A 100 22.37 -2.77 6.72
C ILE A 100 22.59 -1.26 6.87
N PRO A 101 23.02 -0.54 5.80
CA PRO A 101 23.15 0.92 5.86
C PRO A 101 21.85 1.59 6.33
N LEU A 102 21.98 2.55 7.24
CA LEU A 102 20.84 3.26 7.83
C LEU A 102 19.95 3.89 6.75
N GLU A 103 20.55 4.55 5.78
CA GLU A 103 19.85 5.21 4.68
C GLU A 103 19.01 4.21 3.86
N LEU A 104 19.49 2.97 3.68
CA LEU A 104 18.74 1.94 2.98
C LEU A 104 17.53 1.46 3.78
N LEU A 105 17.66 1.35 5.11
CA LEU A 105 16.54 1.02 5.99
C LEU A 105 15.48 2.14 6.00
N MET A 106 15.92 3.42 5.97
CA MET A 106 15.01 4.55 5.92
C MET A 106 14.19 4.57 4.62
N VAL A 107 14.79 4.17 3.50
CA VAL A 107 14.08 4.00 2.21
C VAL A 107 12.95 2.96 2.29
N VAL A 108 13.07 1.95 3.16
CA VAL A 108 11.97 0.99 3.37
C VAL A 108 10.70 1.71 3.84
N ARG A 109 10.80 2.61 4.83
CA ARG A 109 9.67 3.42 5.32
C ARG A 109 9.01 4.24 4.21
N GLU A 110 9.83 4.88 3.37
CA GLU A 110 9.34 5.66 2.24
C GLU A 110 8.62 4.77 1.22
N ALA A 111 9.16 3.57 0.94
CA ALA A 111 8.53 2.60 0.04
C ALA A 111 7.18 2.08 0.57
N PHE A 112 6.98 2.08 1.90
CA PHE A 112 5.69 1.79 2.53
C PHE A 112 4.71 2.98 2.49
N GLY A 113 5.12 4.12 1.92
CA GLY A 113 4.26 5.30 1.76
C GLY A 113 4.20 6.23 2.97
N PHE A 114 5.12 6.08 3.91
CA PHE A 114 5.24 6.96 5.07
C PHE A 114 6.29 8.05 4.83
N ALA A 115 6.25 9.10 5.67
CA ALA A 115 7.25 10.15 5.65
C ALA A 115 8.65 9.58 5.97
N GLU A 116 9.68 10.23 5.44
CA GLU A 116 11.08 9.91 5.73
C GLU A 116 11.31 9.88 7.25
N PRO A 117 11.80 8.77 7.81
CA PRO A 117 11.99 8.63 9.25
C PRO A 117 13.31 9.27 9.70
N GLY A 118 13.38 9.62 10.98
CA GLY A 118 14.65 9.88 11.65
C GLY A 118 15.34 8.58 12.12
N PRO A 119 16.66 8.63 12.43
CA PRO A 119 17.40 7.49 12.96
C PRO A 119 16.81 6.88 14.23
N ASP A 120 16.21 7.72 15.09
CA ASP A 120 15.65 7.34 16.39
C ASP A 120 14.17 6.96 16.31
N ASP A 121 13.55 7.04 15.14
CA ASP A 121 12.17 6.59 14.94
C ASP A 121 12.07 5.07 15.06
N LEU A 122 10.97 4.61 15.65
CA LEU A 122 10.70 3.18 15.78
C LEU A 122 10.33 2.57 14.43
N VAL A 123 10.94 1.43 14.14
CA VAL A 123 10.63 0.61 12.95
C VAL A 123 9.26 -0.05 13.14
N ARG A 124 8.48 -0.17 12.07
CA ARG A 124 7.21 -0.91 12.08
C ARG A 124 7.47 -2.42 11.93
N GLU A 125 6.57 -3.23 12.46
CA GLU A 125 6.69 -4.69 12.38
C GLU A 125 6.66 -5.22 10.94
N ASP A 126 5.87 -4.60 10.06
CA ASP A 126 5.80 -4.96 8.63
C ASP A 126 7.08 -4.58 7.87
N GLU A 127 7.75 -3.48 8.24
CA GLU A 127 9.05 -3.11 7.68
C GLU A 127 10.14 -4.13 8.01
N LEU A 128 10.08 -4.74 9.20
CA LEU A 128 11.03 -5.79 9.58
C LEU A 128 10.96 -7.01 8.64
N SER A 129 9.82 -7.25 7.99
CA SER A 129 9.68 -8.37 7.05
C SER A 129 10.54 -8.24 5.79
N VAL A 130 10.97 -7.01 5.45
CA VAL A 130 11.83 -6.72 4.30
C VAL A 130 13.31 -6.99 4.61
N VAL A 131 13.70 -6.92 5.87
CA VAL A 131 15.10 -7.05 6.33
C VAL A 131 15.79 -8.32 5.83
N PRO A 132 15.22 -9.53 5.94
CA PRO A 132 15.88 -10.76 5.49
C PRO A 132 16.22 -10.76 4.00
N MET A 133 15.38 -10.12 3.17
CA MET A 133 15.63 -9.99 1.74
C MET A 133 16.82 -9.06 1.49
N ILE A 134 16.87 -7.92 2.17
CA ILE A 134 17.98 -6.96 2.03
C ILE A 134 19.29 -7.59 2.49
N GLU A 135 19.31 -8.28 3.63
CA GLU A 135 20.48 -9.01 4.14
C GLU A 135 20.98 -10.03 3.11
N LEU A 136 20.08 -10.83 2.54
CA LEU A 136 20.44 -11.81 1.52
C LEU A 136 21.02 -11.12 0.27
N GLN A 137 20.43 -10.04 -0.20
CA GLN A 137 20.92 -9.31 -1.37
C GLN A 137 22.32 -8.72 -1.13
N LEU A 138 22.54 -8.09 0.03
CA LEU A 138 23.86 -7.56 0.41
C LEU A 138 24.90 -8.68 0.55
N ALA A 139 24.55 -9.80 1.17
CA ALA A 139 25.43 -10.97 1.29
C ALA A 139 25.78 -11.57 -0.08
N LYS A 140 24.94 -11.42 -1.10
CA LYS A 140 25.20 -11.81 -2.49
C LYS A 140 25.92 -10.74 -3.31
N GLY A 141 26.33 -9.63 -2.68
CA GLY A 141 27.07 -8.56 -3.32
C GLY A 141 26.23 -7.57 -4.12
N PHE A 142 24.92 -7.52 -3.90
CA PHE A 142 24.09 -6.48 -4.53
C PHE A 142 24.47 -5.12 -3.97
N ARG A 143 24.58 -4.14 -4.87
CA ARG A 143 24.88 -2.77 -4.46
C ARG A 143 23.66 -2.13 -3.80
N PRO A 144 23.81 -1.40 -2.69
CA PRO A 144 22.68 -0.75 -1.99
C PRO A 144 21.78 0.08 -2.92
N VAL A 145 22.37 0.83 -3.86
CA VAL A 145 21.63 1.67 -4.83
C VAL A 145 20.68 0.84 -5.75
N VAL A 146 20.97 -0.43 -6.00
CA VAL A 146 20.11 -1.30 -6.80
C VAL A 146 18.93 -1.76 -5.97
N ILE A 147 19.15 -2.07 -4.70
CA ILE A 147 18.12 -2.45 -3.74
C ILE A 147 17.18 -1.26 -3.51
N GLU A 148 17.74 -0.09 -3.24
CA GLU A 148 17.00 1.17 -3.09
C GLU A 148 16.09 1.46 -4.29
N ARG A 149 16.64 1.39 -5.51
CA ARG A 149 15.86 1.62 -6.73
C ARG A 149 14.67 0.67 -6.82
N TRP A 150 14.88 -0.61 -6.50
CA TRP A 150 13.82 -1.61 -6.54
C TRP A 150 12.72 -1.29 -5.50
N LEU A 151 13.10 -0.95 -4.27
CA LEU A 151 12.17 -0.56 -3.21
C LEU A 151 11.33 0.65 -3.61
N ARG A 152 11.96 1.70 -4.16
CA ARG A 152 11.25 2.91 -4.63
C ARG A 152 10.26 2.59 -5.76
N VAL A 153 10.66 1.77 -6.73
CA VAL A 153 9.76 1.37 -7.83
C VAL A 153 8.57 0.56 -7.31
N CYS A 154 8.81 -0.36 -6.37
CA CYS A 154 7.72 -1.11 -5.72
C CYS A 154 6.76 -0.17 -4.97
N GLY A 155 7.30 0.72 -4.14
CA GLY A 155 6.52 1.70 -3.39
C GLY A 155 5.66 2.59 -4.29
N ASP A 156 6.27 3.17 -5.33
CA ASP A 156 5.55 4.03 -6.29
C ASP A 156 4.45 3.29 -7.06
N SER A 157 4.71 2.03 -7.44
CA SER A 157 3.73 1.21 -8.15
C SER A 157 2.55 0.86 -7.26
N LEU A 158 2.81 0.42 -6.02
CA LEU A 158 1.77 0.10 -5.04
C LEU A 158 0.99 1.34 -4.61
N ARG A 159 1.64 2.49 -4.47
CA ARG A 159 0.95 3.76 -4.20
C ARG A 159 -0.08 4.08 -5.28
N ARG A 160 0.28 3.96 -6.57
CA ARG A 160 -0.66 4.17 -7.69
C ARG A 160 -1.83 3.20 -7.69
N ILE A 161 -1.58 1.94 -7.33
CA ILE A 161 -2.65 0.93 -7.16
C ILE A 161 -3.59 1.38 -6.05
N ASN A 162 -3.06 1.74 -4.86
CA ASN A 162 -3.86 2.19 -3.73
C ASN A 162 -4.64 3.47 -4.01
N GLU A 163 -4.05 4.44 -4.70
CA GLU A 163 -4.74 5.67 -5.12
C GLU A 163 -5.94 5.35 -6.04
N THR A 164 -5.75 4.43 -7.00
CA THR A 164 -6.82 3.97 -7.89
C THR A 164 -7.91 3.22 -7.12
N GLU A 165 -7.51 2.35 -6.20
CA GLU A 165 -8.43 1.61 -5.32
C GLU A 165 -9.24 2.57 -4.46
N THR A 166 -8.61 3.56 -3.84
CA THR A 166 -9.29 4.58 -3.04
C THR A 166 -10.28 5.37 -3.87
N ALA A 167 -9.93 5.74 -5.11
CA ALA A 167 -10.81 6.50 -5.99
C ALA A 167 -12.08 5.71 -6.37
N TRP A 168 -11.95 4.44 -6.80
CA TRP A 168 -13.14 3.66 -7.12
C TRP A 168 -13.94 3.25 -5.85
N TRP A 169 -13.26 3.05 -4.71
CA TRP A 169 -13.95 2.81 -3.45
C TRP A 169 -14.83 4.01 -3.06
N HIS A 170 -14.31 5.20 -3.24
CA HIS A 170 -15.06 6.41 -2.98
C HIS A 170 -16.28 6.54 -3.91
N SER A 171 -16.11 6.31 -5.23
CA SER A 171 -17.20 6.46 -6.20
C SER A 171 -18.24 5.34 -6.12
N GLU A 172 -17.81 4.09 -5.94
CA GLU A 172 -18.69 2.92 -6.07
C GLU A 172 -19.24 2.42 -4.72
N VAL A 173 -18.60 2.81 -3.60
CA VAL A 173 -19.03 2.34 -2.27
C VAL A 173 -19.48 3.51 -1.40
N MET A 174 -18.59 4.46 -1.08
CA MET A 174 -18.89 5.51 -0.11
C MET A 174 -19.99 6.46 -0.60
N THR A 175 -19.88 6.98 -1.79
CA THR A 175 -20.86 7.95 -2.35
C THR A 175 -22.26 7.36 -2.45
N PRO A 176 -22.48 6.14 -2.94
CA PRO A 176 -23.81 5.51 -2.93
C PRO A 176 -24.38 5.27 -1.53
N LEU A 177 -23.55 4.84 -0.56
CA LEU A 177 -23.98 4.62 0.81
C LEU A 177 -24.48 5.93 1.45
N LEU A 178 -23.73 7.02 1.32
CA LEU A 178 -24.17 8.33 1.81
C LEU A 178 -25.42 8.84 1.08
N ALA A 179 -25.52 8.62 -0.23
CA ALA A 179 -26.71 9.01 -1.01
C ALA A 179 -27.96 8.21 -0.62
N SER A 180 -27.81 7.04 -0.01
CA SER A 180 -28.94 6.25 0.52
C SER A 180 -29.52 6.78 1.83
N GLY A 181 -28.90 7.82 2.41
CA GLY A 181 -29.33 8.44 3.66
C GLY A 181 -28.71 7.83 4.92
N MET A 182 -27.67 7.00 4.76
CA MET A 182 -26.88 6.50 5.89
C MET A 182 -26.14 7.64 6.59
N THR A 183 -26.03 7.54 7.90
CA THR A 183 -25.12 8.39 8.67
C THR A 183 -23.68 8.03 8.37
N GLU A 184 -22.76 8.93 8.67
CA GLU A 184 -21.33 8.70 8.46
C GLU A 184 -20.80 7.48 9.23
N GLY A 185 -21.30 7.25 10.45
CA GLY A 185 -20.96 6.06 11.25
C GLY A 185 -21.47 4.76 10.63
N GLU A 186 -22.70 4.74 10.13
CA GLU A 186 -23.28 3.57 9.44
C GLU A 186 -22.54 3.28 8.13
N MET A 187 -22.18 4.32 7.38
CA MET A 187 -21.38 4.19 6.16
C MET A 187 -19.99 3.62 6.47
N LEU A 188 -19.30 4.13 7.48
CA LEU A 188 -17.99 3.63 7.90
C LEU A 188 -18.05 2.15 8.30
N GLN A 189 -19.09 1.72 9.00
CA GLN A 189 -19.27 0.31 9.36
C GLN A 189 -19.55 -0.55 8.12
N ALA A 190 -20.48 -0.13 7.26
CA ALA A 190 -20.83 -0.88 6.05
C ALA A 190 -19.64 -1.05 5.09
N GLN A 191 -18.83 0.01 4.91
CA GLN A 191 -17.61 -0.08 4.11
C GLN A 191 -16.56 -0.98 4.74
N ALA A 192 -16.42 -0.98 6.08
CA ALA A 192 -15.47 -1.86 6.77
C ALA A 192 -15.86 -3.34 6.61
N ASP A 193 -17.16 -3.64 6.72
CA ASP A 193 -17.69 -5.00 6.52
C ASP A 193 -17.47 -5.48 5.08
N LEU A 194 -17.69 -4.62 4.08
CA LEU A 194 -17.39 -4.93 2.69
C LEU A 194 -15.88 -5.07 2.47
N GLY A 195 -15.07 -4.18 3.06
CA GLY A 195 -13.61 -4.23 3.00
C GLY A 195 -13.05 -5.53 3.55
N SER A 196 -13.62 -6.05 4.65
CA SER A 196 -13.21 -7.34 5.22
C SER A 196 -13.36 -8.52 4.25
N GLN A 197 -14.34 -8.45 3.36
CA GLN A 197 -14.60 -9.47 2.34
C GLN A 197 -13.73 -9.25 1.09
N MET A 198 -13.56 -8.01 0.66
CA MET A 198 -12.87 -7.68 -0.58
C MET A 198 -11.34 -7.69 -0.44
N THR A 199 -10.80 -7.27 0.68
CA THR A 199 -9.35 -7.14 0.89
C THR A 199 -8.58 -8.43 0.59
N PRO A 200 -8.95 -9.61 1.11
CA PRO A 200 -8.23 -10.85 0.81
C PRO A 200 -8.27 -11.20 -0.68
N LEU A 201 -9.37 -10.85 -1.37
CA LEU A 201 -9.51 -11.08 -2.81
C LEU A 201 -8.62 -10.12 -3.61
N ILE A 202 -8.54 -8.86 -3.21
CA ILE A 202 -7.66 -7.87 -3.84
C ILE A 202 -6.20 -8.30 -3.69
N GLU A 203 -5.77 -8.70 -2.51
CA GLU A 203 -4.41 -9.20 -2.26
C GLU A 203 -4.10 -10.43 -3.13
N GLN A 204 -5.03 -11.37 -3.24
CA GLN A 204 -4.89 -12.53 -4.13
C GLN A 204 -4.75 -12.13 -5.59
N VAL A 205 -5.56 -11.19 -6.07
CA VAL A 205 -5.51 -10.68 -7.45
C VAL A 205 -4.20 -9.96 -7.72
N LEU A 206 -3.73 -9.11 -6.81
CA LEU A 206 -2.44 -8.41 -6.95
C LEU A 206 -1.29 -9.41 -7.07
N LEU A 207 -1.28 -10.43 -6.23
CA LEU A 207 -0.26 -11.48 -6.27
C LEU A 207 -0.33 -12.29 -7.56
N ALA A 208 -1.53 -12.64 -8.04
CA ALA A 208 -1.73 -13.34 -9.29
C ALA A 208 -1.24 -12.53 -10.51
N ILE A 209 -1.55 -11.23 -10.54
CA ILE A 209 -1.06 -10.31 -11.59
C ILE A 209 0.47 -10.22 -11.53
N TYR A 210 1.05 -10.09 -10.34
CA TYR A 210 2.51 -10.04 -10.17
C TYR A 210 3.18 -11.32 -10.71
N HIS A 211 2.67 -12.51 -10.38
CA HIS A 211 3.19 -13.77 -10.89
C HIS A 211 3.06 -13.87 -12.42
N GLY A 212 1.92 -13.45 -12.98
CA GLY A 212 1.74 -13.42 -14.43
C GLY A 212 2.75 -12.51 -15.13
N GLN A 213 3.02 -11.33 -14.58
CA GLN A 213 4.05 -10.42 -15.09
C GLN A 213 5.46 -11.02 -14.99
N GLN A 214 5.76 -11.70 -13.88
CA GLN A 214 7.04 -12.41 -13.74
C GLN A 214 7.19 -13.51 -14.79
N GLU A 215 6.18 -14.37 -14.96
CA GLU A 215 6.19 -15.46 -15.97
C GLU A 215 6.43 -14.90 -17.37
N HIS A 216 5.71 -13.84 -17.73
CA HIS A 216 5.88 -13.19 -19.03
C HIS A 216 7.32 -12.69 -19.24
N THR A 217 7.87 -11.96 -18.27
CA THR A 217 9.22 -11.41 -18.36
C THR A 217 10.28 -12.51 -18.41
N TRP A 218 10.16 -13.52 -17.56
CA TRP A 218 11.13 -14.61 -17.52
C TRP A 218 11.08 -15.49 -18.78
N SER A 219 9.91 -15.66 -19.34
CA SER A 219 9.78 -16.37 -20.64
C SER A 219 10.51 -15.63 -21.75
N GLN A 220 10.42 -14.30 -21.80
CA GLN A 220 11.18 -13.48 -22.75
C GLN A 220 12.68 -13.63 -22.55
N VAL A 221 13.17 -13.49 -21.31
CA VAL A 221 14.59 -13.65 -20.96
C VAL A 221 15.09 -15.05 -21.33
N PHE A 222 14.29 -16.09 -21.07
CA PHE A 222 14.62 -17.46 -21.44
C PHE A 222 14.78 -17.62 -22.97
N VAL A 223 13.82 -17.11 -23.74
CA VAL A 223 13.88 -17.15 -25.21
C VAL A 223 15.15 -16.44 -25.72
N GLU A 224 15.45 -15.25 -25.21
CA GLU A 224 16.65 -14.50 -25.60
C GLU A 224 17.94 -15.27 -25.28
N HIS A 225 18.01 -15.94 -24.13
CA HIS A 225 19.16 -16.76 -23.75
C HIS A 225 19.35 -17.97 -24.66
N VAL A 226 18.26 -18.65 -25.02
CA VAL A 226 18.29 -19.81 -25.93
C VAL A 226 18.68 -19.37 -27.33
N GLU A 227 18.06 -18.31 -27.88
CA GLU A 227 18.44 -17.75 -29.18
C GLU A 227 19.92 -17.40 -29.22
N GLY A 228 20.42 -16.68 -28.20
CA GLY A 228 21.83 -16.31 -28.12
C GLY A 228 22.79 -17.51 -27.98
N ALA A 229 22.38 -18.57 -27.29
CA ALA A 229 23.19 -19.78 -27.20
C ALA A 229 23.28 -20.51 -28.56
N LEU A 230 22.15 -20.65 -29.28
CA LEU A 230 22.08 -21.27 -30.59
C LEU A 230 22.87 -20.47 -31.65
N GLU A 231 22.80 -19.14 -31.59
CA GLU A 231 23.55 -18.26 -32.47
C GLU A 231 25.07 -18.42 -32.26
N ARG A 232 25.55 -18.42 -31.02
CA ARG A 232 26.95 -18.69 -30.71
C ARG A 232 27.43 -20.07 -31.16
N ALA A 233 26.52 -21.05 -31.20
CA ALA A 233 26.81 -22.39 -31.69
C ALA A 233 26.72 -22.52 -33.22
N GLY A 234 26.33 -21.47 -33.96
CA GLY A 234 26.14 -21.48 -35.41
C GLY A 234 24.91 -22.29 -35.86
N LEU A 235 23.98 -22.61 -34.92
CA LEU A 235 22.80 -23.43 -35.19
C LEU A 235 21.57 -22.59 -35.53
N TYR A 236 21.62 -21.29 -35.32
CA TYR A 236 20.52 -20.35 -35.52
C TYR A 236 21.06 -18.98 -35.93
N SER A 237 20.37 -18.29 -36.81
CA SER A 237 20.65 -16.88 -37.12
C SER A 237 19.49 -16.02 -36.62
N ARG A 238 19.77 -15.17 -35.69
CA ARG A 238 18.76 -14.27 -35.13
C ARG A 238 18.28 -13.28 -36.20
N LEU A 239 16.98 -13.20 -36.38
CA LEU A 239 16.39 -12.17 -37.23
C LEU A 239 16.53 -10.82 -36.48
N GLU A 240 17.15 -9.82 -37.15
CA GLU A 240 17.14 -8.46 -36.66
C GLU A 240 15.68 -8.00 -36.56
N ARG A 241 15.26 -7.70 -35.33
CA ARG A 241 13.96 -7.07 -35.05
C ARG A 241 14.21 -5.65 -34.58
N PRO A 242 14.28 -4.67 -35.49
CA PRO A 242 14.45 -3.28 -35.07
C PRO A 242 13.27 -2.87 -34.17
N PRO A 243 13.52 -2.11 -33.11
CA PRO A 243 12.46 -1.62 -32.25
C PRO A 243 11.51 -0.73 -33.06
N ALA A 244 10.22 -1.02 -33.00
CA ALA A 244 9.19 -0.11 -33.51
C ALA A 244 8.93 0.96 -32.46
N VAL A 245 9.06 2.23 -32.83
CA VAL A 245 8.72 3.39 -31.98
C VAL A 245 7.45 4.01 -32.53
N CYS A 246 6.43 4.11 -31.69
CA CYS A 246 5.19 4.78 -32.03
C CYS A 246 5.01 6.01 -31.15
N PHE A 247 4.74 7.15 -31.79
CA PHE A 247 4.35 8.38 -31.12
C PHE A 247 2.84 8.56 -31.31
N LEU A 248 2.11 8.62 -30.20
CA LEU A 248 0.67 8.88 -30.19
C LEU A 248 0.44 10.30 -29.63
N ASP A 249 -0.24 11.12 -30.40
CA ASP A 249 -0.73 12.43 -29.97
C ASP A 249 -2.25 12.49 -30.10
N LEU A 250 -2.92 13.06 -29.11
CA LEU A 250 -4.37 13.29 -29.12
C LEU A 250 -4.64 14.69 -29.68
N THR A 251 -4.88 14.77 -30.99
CA THR A 251 -5.20 16.02 -31.67
C THR A 251 -6.46 16.66 -31.07
N GLY A 252 -6.32 17.91 -30.60
CA GLY A 252 -7.41 18.67 -30.00
C GLY A 252 -7.67 18.37 -28.52
N TYR A 253 -6.72 17.70 -27.83
CA TYR A 253 -6.85 17.42 -26.40
C TYR A 253 -7.03 18.69 -25.56
N THR A 254 -6.24 19.74 -25.82
CA THR A 254 -6.36 21.04 -25.14
C THR A 254 -7.75 21.65 -25.30
N ARG A 255 -8.31 21.62 -26.53
CA ARG A 255 -9.66 22.15 -26.79
C ARG A 255 -10.72 21.29 -26.07
N LEU A 256 -10.55 19.97 -26.00
CA LEU A 256 -11.47 19.09 -25.29
C LEU A 256 -11.45 19.38 -23.76
N THR A 257 -10.28 19.64 -23.20
CA THR A 257 -10.12 20.04 -21.80
C THR A 257 -10.83 21.37 -21.52
N GLU A 258 -10.68 22.35 -22.41
CA GLU A 258 -11.34 23.65 -22.30
C GLU A 258 -12.87 23.55 -22.43
N GLU A 259 -13.38 22.71 -23.33
CA GLU A 259 -14.82 22.59 -23.62
C GLU A 259 -15.57 21.69 -22.66
N ARG A 260 -14.93 20.61 -22.15
CA ARG A 260 -15.58 19.53 -21.36
C ARG A 260 -14.97 19.26 -19.98
N GLY A 261 -13.92 19.98 -19.63
CA GLY A 261 -13.20 19.86 -18.38
C GLY A 261 -12.20 18.70 -18.34
N ASP A 262 -11.34 18.74 -17.33
CA ASP A 262 -10.20 17.81 -17.16
C ASP A 262 -10.63 16.34 -17.02
N ALA A 263 -11.75 16.08 -16.34
CA ALA A 263 -12.24 14.71 -16.12
C ALA A 263 -12.64 14.02 -17.44
N ALA A 264 -13.35 14.74 -18.34
CA ALA A 264 -13.75 14.20 -19.64
C ALA A 264 -12.55 13.98 -20.58
N ALA A 265 -11.56 14.87 -20.50
CA ALA A 265 -10.32 14.74 -21.25
C ALA A 265 -9.47 13.55 -20.75
N ALA A 266 -9.37 13.37 -19.44
CA ALA A 266 -8.69 12.24 -18.82
C ALA A 266 -9.35 10.89 -19.19
N ASP A 267 -10.68 10.82 -19.18
CA ASP A 267 -11.47 9.66 -19.59
C ASP A 267 -11.20 9.26 -21.05
N LEU A 268 -11.14 10.26 -21.95
CA LEU A 268 -10.85 10.02 -23.35
C LEU A 268 -9.42 9.53 -23.56
N ALA A 269 -8.45 10.12 -22.84
CA ALA A 269 -7.06 9.71 -22.87
C ALA A 269 -6.90 8.26 -22.37
N ALA A 270 -7.57 7.91 -21.27
CA ALA A 270 -7.58 6.55 -20.71
C ALA A 270 -8.18 5.54 -21.70
N ARG A 271 -9.30 5.85 -22.36
CA ARG A 271 -9.91 4.99 -23.37
C ARG A 271 -9.02 4.84 -24.60
N GLY A 272 -8.38 5.91 -25.05
CA GLY A 272 -7.41 5.88 -26.14
C GLY A 272 -6.20 5.00 -25.81
N TRP A 273 -5.68 5.11 -24.60
CA TRP A 273 -4.60 4.26 -24.12
C TRP A 273 -5.01 2.80 -24.01
N LEU A 274 -6.19 2.50 -23.44
CA LEU A 274 -6.73 1.15 -23.33
C LEU A 274 -7.00 0.53 -24.70
N ALA A 275 -7.54 1.29 -25.65
CA ALA A 275 -7.76 0.83 -27.02
C ALA A 275 -6.45 0.50 -27.75
N TRP A 276 -5.39 1.22 -27.45
CA TRP A 276 -4.08 0.99 -28.03
C TRP A 276 -3.28 -0.10 -27.29
N SER A 277 -3.31 -0.14 -25.96
CA SER A 277 -2.64 -1.16 -25.14
C SER A 277 -3.36 -2.52 -25.17
N GLY A 278 -4.65 -2.54 -25.49
CA GLY A 278 -5.47 -3.74 -25.66
C GLY A 278 -5.40 -4.39 -27.04
N GLY A 279 -4.53 -3.87 -27.93
CA GLY A 279 -4.15 -4.63 -29.12
C GLY A 279 -3.54 -5.98 -28.67
N PRO A 280 -3.83 -7.10 -29.39
CA PRO A 280 -3.37 -8.40 -28.94
C PRO A 280 -1.87 -8.37 -28.73
N PRO A 281 -1.37 -8.89 -27.58
CA PRO A 281 0.05 -9.12 -27.44
C PRO A 281 0.43 -9.94 -28.65
N TRP A 282 1.39 -9.44 -29.40
CA TRP A 282 1.92 -10.02 -30.64
C TRP A 282 1.66 -11.52 -30.68
N SER A 283 0.56 -11.92 -31.27
CA SER A 283 0.32 -13.34 -31.55
C SER A 283 1.53 -13.79 -32.32
N MET A 284 2.30 -14.68 -31.74
CA MET A 284 3.25 -15.50 -32.47
C MET A 284 2.41 -16.40 -33.41
N GLY A 285 1.79 -15.77 -34.38
CA GLY A 285 1.12 -16.38 -35.48
C GLY A 285 2.17 -16.82 -36.46
N GLY A 286 2.66 -17.99 -36.25
CA GLY A 286 3.23 -18.74 -37.35
C GLY A 286 2.15 -18.89 -38.41
N ARG A 287 2.38 -18.38 -39.61
CA ARG A 287 1.92 -18.98 -40.85
C ARG A 287 2.93 -18.69 -41.93
N ARG A 288 3.59 -19.80 -42.30
CA ARG A 288 4.10 -20.28 -43.59
C ARG A 288 5.07 -19.36 -44.31
#